data_be01d7fa3bc62211d22483a1c665cf21
#
_entry.id   be01d7fa3bc62211d22483a1c665cf21
#
_cell.length_a   1.000
_cell.length_b   1.000
_cell.length_c   1.000
_cell.angle_alpha   90.00
_cell.angle_beta   90.00
_cell.angle_gamma   90.00
#
_symmetry.space_group_name_H-M   'P 1'
#
loop_
_entity.id
_entity.type
_entity.pdbx_description
1 polymer ?
#
loop_
_entity_poly.entity_id
_entity_poly.type
_entity_poly.pdbx_seq_one_letter_code
_entity_poly.pdbx_strand_id
1 'polypeptide(L)'
;PRIIGGKARGIRLESVPGDVTRPITDRVKEALFNIISAEIQGATFLDLFGGIGSVGIEALSRGAKTCLFLEINDKAIAAIKTNLEKTGTADQGRVKRMDALKFLSSPCTEAFDYVYIAPPQYKEIWVDALKLLDQNLNLLSEDGWVIAQIHPVEYQTLDLVNLYEFDQRKYGSTILVFYERRQ
;
A
#
# COMPACT_ATOMS: atom_id res chain seq x y z
N PRO A 1 0.70 14.84 -7.04
CA PRO A 1 0.43 13.47 -7.47
C PRO A 1 -0.82 13.37 -8.34
N ARG A 2 -0.87 12.38 -9.19
CA ARG A 2 -2.00 12.14 -10.09
C ARG A 2 -2.20 10.64 -10.29
N ILE A 3 -3.39 10.27 -10.78
CA ILE A 3 -3.68 8.90 -11.18
C ILE A 3 -3.09 8.67 -12.58
N ILE A 4 -2.35 7.57 -12.73
CA ILE A 4 -1.59 7.26 -13.94
C ILE A 4 -2.39 6.39 -14.92
N GLY A 5 -3.19 5.47 -14.41
CA GLY A 5 -3.96 4.55 -15.26
C GLY A 5 -5.36 4.31 -14.75
N GLY A 6 -6.13 3.55 -15.53
CA GLY A 6 -7.49 3.16 -15.19
C GLY A 6 -8.53 4.25 -15.43
N LYS A 7 -9.71 4.06 -14.84
CA LYS A 7 -10.87 4.93 -15.08
C LYS A 7 -10.69 6.39 -14.61
N ALA A 8 -9.82 6.62 -13.61
CA ALA A 8 -9.57 7.96 -13.09
C ALA A 8 -8.25 8.56 -13.61
N ARG A 9 -7.68 8.01 -14.68
CA ARG A 9 -6.42 8.46 -15.27
C ARG A 9 -6.40 9.97 -15.47
N GLY A 10 -5.31 10.61 -15.05
CA GLY A 10 -5.07 12.04 -15.25
C GLY A 10 -5.61 12.93 -14.12
N ILE A 11 -6.44 12.40 -13.23
CA ILE A 11 -6.99 13.20 -12.13
C ILE A 11 -5.88 13.52 -11.13
N ARG A 12 -5.74 14.80 -10.80
CA ARG A 12 -4.79 15.27 -9.80
C ARG A 12 -5.33 15.01 -8.40
N LEU A 13 -4.43 14.60 -7.51
CA LEU A 13 -4.76 14.33 -6.11
C LEU A 13 -4.37 15.51 -5.24
N GLU A 14 -5.21 15.76 -4.21
CA GLU A 14 -4.88 16.73 -3.18
C GLU A 14 -3.73 16.23 -2.32
N SER A 15 -2.81 17.14 -1.99
CA SER A 15 -1.72 16.88 -1.05
C SER A 15 -2.00 17.55 0.28
N VAL A 16 -1.30 17.14 1.33
CA VAL A 16 -1.36 17.82 2.63
C VAL A 16 -0.35 18.98 2.60
N PRO A 17 -0.79 20.25 2.78
CA PRO A 17 0.13 21.38 2.82
C PRO A 17 1.18 21.22 3.92
N GLY A 18 2.44 21.47 3.59
CA GLY A 18 3.54 21.36 4.54
C GLY A 18 4.00 19.93 4.84
N ASP A 19 3.45 18.94 4.14
CA ASP A 19 3.88 17.56 4.28
C ASP A 19 5.30 17.42 3.72
N VAL A 20 6.21 16.94 4.59
CA VAL A 20 7.61 16.69 4.22
C VAL A 20 7.83 15.26 3.73
N THR A 21 6.80 14.42 3.76
CA THR A 21 6.92 13.06 3.25
C THR A 21 7.05 13.09 1.72
N ARG A 22 7.93 12.25 1.20
CA ARG A 22 8.09 12.10 -0.24
C ARG A 22 6.96 11.25 -0.80
N PRO A 23 6.09 11.80 -1.66
CA PRO A 23 5.11 10.97 -2.32
C PRO A 23 5.81 10.01 -3.29
N ILE A 24 5.17 8.87 -3.54
CA ILE A 24 5.61 7.96 -4.60
C ILE A 24 5.64 8.71 -5.93
N THR A 25 6.72 8.53 -6.70
CA THR A 25 6.79 9.15 -8.03
C THR A 25 5.86 8.44 -9.01
N ASP A 26 5.45 9.14 -10.06
CA ASP A 26 4.64 8.57 -11.14
C ASP A 26 5.32 7.34 -11.74
N ARG A 27 6.62 7.41 -11.96
CA ARG A 27 7.41 6.30 -12.52
C ARG A 27 7.33 5.05 -11.66
N VAL A 28 7.54 5.19 -10.35
CA VAL A 28 7.52 4.03 -9.43
C VAL A 28 6.11 3.47 -9.32
N LYS A 29 5.10 4.34 -9.23
CA LYS A 29 3.71 3.91 -9.16
C LYS A 29 3.29 3.15 -10.41
N GLU A 30 3.65 3.66 -11.59
CA GLU A 30 3.39 2.95 -12.84
C GLU A 30 4.09 1.60 -12.89
N ALA A 31 5.37 1.55 -12.49
CA ALA A 31 6.13 0.30 -12.43
C ALA A 31 5.48 -0.72 -11.49
N LEU A 32 5.04 -0.28 -10.32
CA LEU A 32 4.35 -1.14 -9.36
C LEU A 32 3.11 -1.79 -9.97
N PHE A 33 2.25 -1.00 -10.59
CA PHE A 33 1.01 -1.53 -11.16
C PHE A 33 1.22 -2.31 -12.46
N ASN A 34 2.29 -2.04 -13.19
CA ASN A 34 2.69 -2.88 -14.32
C ASN A 34 3.15 -4.26 -13.85
N ILE A 35 3.82 -4.34 -12.70
CA ILE A 35 4.23 -5.63 -12.11
C ILE A 35 3.01 -6.42 -11.63
N ILE A 36 2.05 -5.76 -10.97
CA ILE A 36 0.79 -6.39 -10.53
C ILE A 36 -0.05 -6.79 -11.75
N SER A 37 -0.09 -5.92 -12.77
CA SER A 37 -0.76 -6.17 -14.04
C SER A 37 -2.26 -6.46 -13.88
N ALA A 38 -2.80 -7.38 -14.68
CA ALA A 38 -4.23 -7.70 -14.72
C ALA A 38 -4.78 -8.28 -13.42
N GLU A 39 -3.92 -8.81 -12.56
CA GLU A 39 -4.31 -9.40 -11.27
C GLU A 39 -4.93 -8.37 -10.32
N ILE A 40 -4.76 -7.07 -10.59
CA ILE A 40 -5.44 -6.03 -9.79
C ILE A 40 -6.96 -6.04 -9.98
N GLN A 41 -7.46 -6.55 -11.11
CA GLN A 41 -8.89 -6.58 -11.39
C GLN A 41 -9.62 -7.43 -10.36
N GLY A 42 -10.56 -6.82 -9.65
CA GLY A 42 -11.35 -7.49 -8.61
C GLY A 42 -10.61 -7.75 -7.31
N ALA A 43 -9.36 -7.30 -7.18
CA ALA A 43 -8.54 -7.55 -6.00
C ALA A 43 -8.96 -6.68 -4.81
N THR A 44 -8.70 -7.19 -3.61
CA THR A 44 -8.81 -6.43 -2.37
C THR A 44 -7.44 -5.90 -1.97
N PHE A 45 -7.38 -4.62 -1.64
CA PHE A 45 -6.12 -3.92 -1.41
C PHE A 45 -6.11 -3.30 -0.01
N LEU A 46 -5.02 -3.49 0.74
CA LEU A 46 -4.80 -2.88 2.05
C LEU A 46 -3.61 -1.93 1.97
N ASP A 47 -3.86 -0.65 2.20
CA ASP A 47 -2.81 0.37 2.28
C ASP A 47 -2.55 0.70 3.76
N LEU A 48 -1.47 0.16 4.31
CA LEU A 48 -1.17 0.25 5.75
C LEU A 48 -0.77 1.65 6.20
N PHE A 49 -0.27 2.49 5.30
CA PHE A 49 0.13 3.86 5.58
C PHE A 49 -0.40 4.75 4.47
N GLY A 50 -1.69 5.03 4.55
CA GLY A 50 -2.45 5.59 3.43
C GLY A 50 -1.96 6.91 2.87
N GLY A 51 -1.42 7.79 3.73
CA GLY A 51 -1.00 9.11 3.29
C GLY A 51 -2.17 9.90 2.69
N ILE A 52 -2.03 10.31 1.45
CA ILE A 52 -3.11 10.97 0.70
C ILE A 52 -3.93 10.01 -0.17
N GLY A 53 -3.62 8.72 -0.11
CA GLY A 53 -4.34 7.68 -0.84
C GLY A 53 -3.84 7.40 -2.24
N SER A 54 -2.68 7.91 -2.63
CA SER A 54 -2.17 7.81 -4.01
C SER A 54 -2.12 6.39 -4.55
N VAL A 55 -1.60 5.45 -3.78
CA VAL A 55 -1.41 4.06 -4.24
C VAL A 55 -2.71 3.28 -4.19
N GLY A 56 -3.46 3.36 -3.08
CA GLY A 56 -4.73 2.65 -2.96
C GLY A 56 -5.77 3.13 -3.97
N ILE A 57 -5.82 4.44 -4.24
CA ILE A 57 -6.74 5.00 -5.24
C ILE A 57 -6.30 4.59 -6.65
N GLU A 58 -5.00 4.52 -6.91
CA GLU A 58 -4.49 3.98 -8.17
C GLU A 58 -4.99 2.54 -8.38
N ALA A 59 -4.93 1.72 -7.34
CA ALA A 59 -5.45 0.34 -7.39
C ALA A 59 -6.94 0.34 -7.75
N LEU A 60 -7.74 1.18 -7.09
CA LEU A 60 -9.18 1.29 -7.38
C LEU A 60 -9.44 1.76 -8.81
N SER A 61 -8.67 2.75 -9.27
CA SER A 61 -8.78 3.26 -10.64
C SER A 61 -8.50 2.17 -11.68
N ARG A 62 -7.61 1.25 -11.37
CA ARG A 62 -7.21 0.17 -12.28
C ARG A 62 -8.05 -1.09 -12.15
N GLY A 63 -9.07 -1.09 -11.28
CA GLY A 63 -10.04 -2.17 -11.21
C GLY A 63 -10.05 -3.00 -9.94
N ALA A 64 -9.30 -2.62 -8.91
CA ALA A 64 -9.42 -3.28 -7.60
C ALA A 64 -10.86 -3.17 -7.11
N LYS A 65 -11.32 -4.22 -6.43
CA LYS A 65 -12.68 -4.28 -5.90
C LYS A 65 -12.88 -3.31 -4.74
N THR A 66 -11.96 -3.34 -3.78
CA THR A 66 -11.99 -2.49 -2.59
C THR A 66 -10.59 -2.12 -2.15
N CYS A 67 -10.46 -1.03 -1.42
CA CYS A 67 -9.23 -0.66 -0.73
C CYS A 67 -9.56 -0.18 0.68
N LEU A 68 -8.85 -0.72 1.66
CA LEU A 68 -8.85 -0.23 3.02
C LEU A 68 -7.59 0.60 3.24
N PHE A 69 -7.77 1.87 3.61
CA PHE A 69 -6.68 2.78 3.95
C PHE A 69 -6.58 2.93 5.46
N LEU A 70 -5.42 2.69 6.01
CA LEU A 70 -5.13 3.01 7.42
C LEU A 70 -4.29 4.28 7.45
N GLU A 71 -4.65 5.18 8.32
CA GLU A 71 -3.93 6.44 8.49
C GLU A 71 -4.25 7.02 9.87
N ILE A 72 -3.29 7.71 10.50
CA ILE A 72 -3.48 8.33 11.83
C ILE A 72 -3.50 9.86 11.78
N ASN A 73 -2.99 10.44 10.70
CA ASN A 73 -2.94 11.90 10.55
C ASN A 73 -4.28 12.41 10.01
N ASP A 74 -4.94 13.29 10.75
CA ASP A 74 -6.27 13.79 10.38
C ASP A 74 -6.31 14.54 9.05
N LYS A 75 -5.25 15.30 8.74
CA LYS A 75 -5.16 16.02 7.47
C LYS A 75 -4.99 15.06 6.30
N ALA A 76 -4.20 14.02 6.49
CA ALA A 76 -4.04 12.98 5.47
C ALA A 76 -5.34 12.20 5.26
N ILE A 77 -6.05 11.85 6.34
CA ILE A 77 -7.37 11.21 6.25
C ILE A 77 -8.34 12.06 5.44
N ALA A 78 -8.39 13.36 5.72
CA ALA A 78 -9.23 14.29 4.95
C ALA A 78 -8.85 14.31 3.48
N ALA A 79 -7.55 14.29 3.18
CA ALA A 79 -7.05 14.24 1.80
C ALA A 79 -7.45 12.94 1.09
N ILE A 80 -7.34 11.79 1.77
CA ILE A 80 -7.80 10.51 1.19
C ILE A 80 -9.27 10.60 0.81
N LYS A 81 -10.12 11.09 1.72
CA LYS A 81 -11.56 11.20 1.47
C LYS A 81 -11.85 12.12 0.29
N THR A 82 -11.20 13.27 0.22
CA THR A 82 -11.32 14.20 -0.92
C THR A 82 -10.89 13.51 -2.21
N ASN A 83 -9.77 12.81 -2.20
CA ASN A 83 -9.24 12.15 -3.38
C ASN A 83 -10.13 10.99 -3.85
N LEU A 84 -10.73 10.25 -2.94
CA LEU A 84 -11.71 9.22 -3.28
C LEU A 84 -12.92 9.83 -4.01
N GLU A 85 -13.43 10.95 -3.52
CA GLU A 85 -14.52 11.66 -4.18
C GLU A 85 -14.13 12.17 -5.57
N LYS A 86 -12.98 12.84 -5.67
CA LYS A 86 -12.49 13.39 -6.96
C LYS A 86 -12.34 12.33 -8.04
N THR A 87 -11.94 11.12 -7.65
CA THR A 87 -11.68 10.03 -8.58
C THR A 87 -12.90 9.15 -8.84
N GLY A 88 -14.02 9.41 -8.15
CA GLY A 88 -15.22 8.62 -8.30
C GLY A 88 -15.10 7.20 -7.73
N THR A 89 -14.22 7.00 -6.75
CA THR A 89 -13.94 5.67 -6.16
C THR A 89 -14.36 5.57 -4.69
N ALA A 90 -15.10 6.55 -4.18
CA ALA A 90 -15.48 6.61 -2.76
C ALA A 90 -16.26 5.38 -2.28
N ASP A 91 -17.10 4.81 -3.14
CA ASP A 91 -17.88 3.62 -2.78
C ASP A 91 -17.03 2.37 -2.56
N GLN A 92 -15.81 2.35 -3.07
CA GLN A 92 -14.90 1.22 -3.01
C GLN A 92 -13.78 1.40 -1.99
N GLY A 93 -13.64 2.62 -1.45
CA GLY A 93 -12.61 2.94 -0.47
C GLY A 93 -13.16 3.05 0.94
N ARG A 94 -12.47 2.45 1.89
CA ARG A 94 -12.75 2.60 3.33
C ARG A 94 -11.52 3.23 3.98
N VAL A 95 -11.74 4.24 4.79
CA VAL A 95 -10.65 4.92 5.51
C VAL A 95 -10.84 4.68 7.01
N LYS A 96 -9.82 4.13 7.65
CA LYS A 96 -9.85 3.84 9.08
C LYS A 96 -8.72 4.58 9.77
N ARG A 97 -9.06 5.37 10.78
CA ARG A 97 -8.07 6.04 11.62
C ARG A 97 -7.54 5.03 12.62
N MET A 98 -6.41 4.44 12.29
CA MET A 98 -5.81 3.39 13.11
C MET A 98 -4.32 3.26 12.82
N ASP A 99 -3.54 2.99 13.85
CA ASP A 99 -2.13 2.65 13.71
C ASP A 99 -1.98 1.30 12.98
N ALA A 100 -1.10 1.26 12.01
CA ALA A 100 -0.89 0.07 11.18
C ALA A 100 -0.44 -1.14 12.00
N LEU A 101 0.51 -0.95 12.92
CA LEU A 101 1.04 -2.06 13.71
C LEU A 101 -0.01 -2.61 14.68
N LYS A 102 -0.85 -1.73 15.23
CA LYS A 102 -2.00 -2.15 16.02
C LYS A 102 -2.98 -2.99 15.22
N PHE A 103 -3.29 -2.55 14.01
CA PHE A 103 -4.18 -3.28 13.11
C PHE A 103 -3.63 -4.68 12.83
N LEU A 104 -2.34 -4.77 12.51
CA LEU A 104 -1.68 -6.05 12.19
C LEU A 104 -1.60 -6.98 13.40
N SER A 105 -1.64 -6.46 14.61
CA SER A 105 -1.61 -7.24 15.85
C SER A 105 -2.99 -7.67 16.33
N SER A 106 -4.04 -7.14 15.71
CA SER A 106 -5.43 -7.41 16.12
C SER A 106 -5.98 -8.63 15.40
N PRO A 107 -7.00 -9.31 15.98
CA PRO A 107 -7.68 -10.40 15.26
C PRO A 107 -8.23 -9.90 13.94
N CYS A 108 -8.02 -10.68 12.89
CA CYS A 108 -8.41 -10.32 11.53
C CYS A 108 -9.56 -11.18 11.04
N THR A 109 -10.59 -10.52 10.48
CA THR A 109 -11.74 -11.16 9.88
C THR A 109 -11.78 -11.02 8.36
N GLU A 110 -10.79 -10.36 7.77
CA GLU A 110 -10.75 -10.05 6.35
C GLU A 110 -9.35 -10.34 5.80
N ALA A 111 -9.28 -10.99 4.63
CA ALA A 111 -8.02 -11.22 3.93
C ALA A 111 -7.91 -10.27 2.74
N PHE A 112 -6.69 -9.85 2.44
CA PHE A 112 -6.39 -8.94 1.33
C PHE A 112 -5.49 -9.62 0.31
N ASP A 113 -5.75 -9.33 -0.97
CA ASP A 113 -4.92 -9.84 -2.07
C ASP A 113 -3.59 -9.10 -2.17
N TYR A 114 -3.59 -7.82 -1.81
CA TYR A 114 -2.38 -6.99 -1.78
C TYR A 114 -2.32 -6.20 -0.49
N VAL A 115 -1.19 -6.30 0.19
CA VAL A 115 -0.89 -5.49 1.38
C VAL A 115 0.31 -4.61 1.05
N TYR A 116 0.09 -3.29 1.05
CA TYR A 116 1.09 -2.30 0.68
C TYR A 116 1.64 -1.60 1.91
N ILE A 117 2.97 -1.55 2.04
CA ILE A 117 3.68 -1.02 3.20
C ILE A 117 4.64 0.07 2.75
N ALA A 118 4.25 1.32 2.95
CA ALA A 118 5.11 2.50 2.67
C ALA A 118 5.14 3.40 3.91
N PRO A 119 5.85 2.99 4.97
CA PRO A 119 5.84 3.70 6.25
C PRO A 119 6.76 4.93 6.21
N PRO A 120 6.68 5.80 7.26
CA PRO A 120 7.69 6.82 7.47
C PRO A 120 9.09 6.21 7.49
N GLN A 121 10.05 6.91 6.87
CA GLN A 121 11.43 6.42 6.68
C GLN A 121 12.21 6.37 7.99
N TYR A 122 13.23 5.50 8.02
CA TYR A 122 14.29 5.42 9.03
C TYR A 122 13.86 4.97 10.44
N LYS A 123 12.72 4.29 10.56
CA LYS A 123 12.25 3.79 11.87
C LYS A 123 12.04 2.27 11.90
N GLU A 124 12.49 1.57 10.87
CA GLU A 124 12.32 0.11 10.72
C GLU A 124 10.87 -0.38 10.87
N ILE A 125 9.91 0.52 10.68
CA ILE A 125 8.48 0.18 10.79
C ILE A 125 8.10 -0.90 9.78
N TRP A 126 8.71 -0.88 8.59
CA TRP A 126 8.43 -1.88 7.57
C TRP A 126 8.84 -3.29 8.03
N VAL A 127 9.92 -3.39 8.81
CA VAL A 127 10.37 -4.67 9.37
C VAL A 127 9.34 -5.21 10.36
N ASP A 128 8.88 -4.34 11.27
CA ASP A 128 7.86 -4.71 12.25
C ASP A 128 6.56 -5.13 11.56
N ALA A 129 6.15 -4.41 10.52
CA ALA A 129 4.95 -4.75 9.75
C ALA A 129 5.08 -6.12 9.08
N LEU A 130 6.22 -6.41 8.44
CA LEU A 130 6.48 -7.72 7.81
C LEU A 130 6.46 -8.84 8.83
N LYS A 131 7.08 -8.64 9.99
CA LYS A 131 7.09 -9.65 11.05
C LYS A 131 5.70 -9.94 11.58
N LEU A 132 4.88 -8.91 11.76
CA LEU A 132 3.49 -9.09 12.19
C LEU A 132 2.65 -9.81 11.15
N LEU A 133 2.81 -9.47 9.86
CA LEU A 133 2.13 -10.18 8.77
C LEU A 133 2.57 -11.65 8.69
N ASP A 134 3.84 -11.91 8.89
CA ASP A 134 4.38 -13.26 8.93
C ASP A 134 3.76 -14.10 10.04
N GLN A 135 3.44 -13.47 11.16
CA GLN A 135 2.78 -14.11 12.30
C GLN A 135 1.26 -14.19 12.15
N ASN A 136 0.67 -13.34 11.32
CA ASN A 136 -0.79 -13.24 11.15
C ASN A 136 -1.17 -13.34 9.68
N LEU A 137 -0.97 -14.52 9.11
CA LEU A 137 -1.23 -14.78 7.69
C LEU A 137 -2.71 -14.68 7.30
N ASN A 138 -3.63 -14.68 8.26
CA ASN A 138 -5.05 -14.51 7.96
C ASN A 138 -5.38 -13.18 7.26
N LEU A 139 -4.48 -12.19 7.40
CA LEU A 139 -4.61 -10.91 6.70
C LEU A 139 -4.29 -10.98 5.21
N LEU A 140 -3.61 -12.04 4.77
CA LEU A 140 -3.17 -12.18 3.39
C LEU A 140 -3.91 -13.33 2.73
N SER A 141 -4.53 -13.07 1.58
CA SER A 141 -5.10 -14.12 0.74
C SER A 141 -4.04 -15.14 0.37
N GLU A 142 -4.44 -16.37 0.04
CA GLU A 142 -3.52 -17.47 -0.23
C GLU A 142 -2.47 -17.12 -1.29
N ASP A 143 -2.89 -16.49 -2.38
CA ASP A 143 -2.00 -16.05 -3.46
C ASP A 143 -1.64 -14.57 -3.36
N GLY A 144 -1.87 -13.96 -2.20
CA GLY A 144 -1.65 -12.54 -2.00
C GLY A 144 -0.19 -12.15 -1.93
N TRP A 145 0.06 -10.87 -2.22
CA TRP A 145 1.40 -10.28 -2.14
C TRP A 145 1.47 -9.24 -1.05
N VAL A 146 2.61 -9.18 -0.38
CA VAL A 146 3.00 -8.07 0.47
C VAL A 146 4.05 -7.27 -0.27
N ILE A 147 3.86 -5.96 -0.38
CA ILE A 147 4.73 -5.07 -1.13
C ILE A 147 5.24 -3.98 -0.19
N ALA A 148 6.55 -3.94 0.04
CA ALA A 148 7.17 -2.90 0.83
C ALA A 148 7.85 -1.88 -0.09
N GLN A 149 7.57 -0.60 0.14
CA GLN A 149 8.25 0.50 -0.53
C GLN A 149 9.10 1.23 0.48
N ILE A 150 10.42 1.17 0.31
CA ILE A 150 11.38 1.73 1.26
C ILE A 150 12.54 2.40 0.52
N HIS A 151 13.36 3.15 1.25
CA HIS A 151 14.63 3.63 0.71
C HIS A 151 15.61 2.45 0.66
N PRO A 152 16.46 2.34 -0.39
CA PRO A 152 17.40 1.21 -0.50
C PRO A 152 18.33 1.03 0.71
N VAL A 153 18.69 2.12 1.40
CA VAL A 153 19.55 2.02 2.60
C VAL A 153 18.88 1.32 3.77
N GLU A 154 17.53 1.27 3.77
CA GLU A 154 16.77 0.58 4.83
C GLU A 154 16.63 -0.90 4.56
N TYR A 155 16.93 -1.34 3.34
CA TYR A 155 16.72 -2.73 2.97
C TYR A 155 17.61 -3.67 3.78
N GLN A 156 17.02 -4.71 4.28
CA GLN A 156 17.70 -5.83 4.91
C GLN A 156 16.94 -7.11 4.61
N THR A 157 17.68 -8.22 4.56
CA THR A 157 17.05 -9.54 4.46
C THR A 157 16.38 -9.86 5.78
N LEU A 158 15.12 -10.28 5.72
CA LEU A 158 14.36 -10.63 6.92
C LEU A 158 14.28 -12.14 7.08
N ASP A 159 14.39 -12.61 8.32
CA ASP A 159 14.23 -14.01 8.67
C ASP A 159 12.74 -14.26 8.98
N LEU A 160 11.98 -14.60 7.95
CA LEU A 160 10.54 -14.85 8.03
C LEU A 160 10.25 -16.33 7.94
N VAL A 161 9.22 -16.77 8.66
CA VAL A 161 8.84 -18.19 8.74
C VAL A 161 7.87 -18.58 7.61
N ASN A 162 6.83 -17.78 7.43
CA ASN A 162 5.70 -18.09 6.55
C ASN A 162 5.71 -17.33 5.22
N LEU A 163 6.41 -16.22 5.18
CA LEU A 163 6.56 -15.39 3.98
C LEU A 163 8.01 -15.49 3.48
N TYR A 164 8.19 -15.24 2.19
CA TYR A 164 9.53 -15.10 1.62
C TYR A 164 9.54 -14.01 0.57
N GLU A 165 10.69 -13.34 0.43
CA GLU A 165 10.91 -12.34 -0.61
C GLU A 165 11.10 -13.07 -1.95
N PHE A 166 10.24 -12.76 -2.94
CA PHE A 166 10.34 -13.40 -4.25
C PHE A 166 10.84 -12.47 -5.34
N ASP A 167 10.84 -11.16 -5.11
CA ASP A 167 11.35 -10.18 -6.08
C ASP A 167 11.67 -8.86 -5.39
N GLN A 168 12.55 -8.08 -6.00
CA GLN A 168 12.79 -6.69 -5.62
C GLN A 168 13.16 -5.87 -6.84
N ARG A 169 12.75 -4.62 -6.87
CA ARG A 169 13.01 -3.70 -7.96
C ARG A 169 13.46 -2.35 -7.42
N LYS A 170 14.60 -1.88 -7.90
CA LYS A 170 15.18 -0.61 -7.45
C LYS A 170 14.97 0.48 -8.49
N TYR A 171 14.46 1.63 -8.03
CA TYR A 171 14.21 2.80 -8.84
C TYR A 171 14.80 4.03 -8.14
N GLY A 172 16.08 4.32 -8.38
CA GLY A 172 16.76 5.45 -7.74
C GLY A 172 16.77 5.33 -6.22
N SER A 173 16.06 6.22 -5.54
CA SER A 173 15.97 6.26 -4.07
C SER A 173 14.83 5.44 -3.50
N THR A 174 14.20 4.60 -4.32
CA THR A 174 13.10 3.73 -3.90
C THR A 174 13.40 2.29 -4.28
N ILE A 175 13.13 1.37 -3.38
CA ILE A 175 13.12 -0.06 -3.68
C ILE A 175 11.73 -0.62 -3.35
N LEU A 176 11.20 -1.42 -4.27
CA LEU A 176 9.98 -2.20 -4.05
C LEU A 176 10.41 -3.63 -3.76
N VAL A 177 9.93 -4.18 -2.65
CA VAL A 177 10.26 -5.54 -2.21
C VAL A 177 8.96 -6.33 -2.12
N PHE A 178 8.93 -7.51 -2.74
CA PHE A 178 7.71 -8.32 -2.88
C PHE A 178 7.85 -9.62 -2.11
N TYR A 179 6.82 -9.92 -1.32
CA TYR A 179 6.76 -11.14 -0.51
C TYR A 179 5.49 -11.90 -0.80
N GLU A 180 5.55 -13.23 -0.70
CA GLU A 180 4.39 -14.10 -0.77
C GLU A 180 4.54 -15.26 0.21
N ARG A 181 3.48 -16.07 0.36
CA ARG A 181 3.52 -17.22 1.26
C ARG A 181 4.50 -18.29 0.75
N ARG A 182 5.22 -18.88 1.69
CA ARG A 182 5.96 -20.12 1.40
C ARG A 182 4.96 -21.24 1.12
N GLN A 183 5.34 -22.07 0.20
CA GLN A 183 4.54 -23.28 -0.13
C GLN A 183 5.04 -24.50 0.64
#